data_ab0ef0f92782de4172ddea0d151ece7d
#
_entry.id   ab0ef0f92782de4172ddea0d151ece7d
#
_cell.length_a   1.000
_cell.length_b   1.000
_cell.length_c   1.000
_cell.angle_alpha   90.00
_cell.angle_beta   90.00
_cell.angle_gamma   90.00
#
_symmetry.space_group_name_H-M   'P 1'
#
loop_
_entity.id
_entity.type
_entity.pdbx_description
1 polymer ?
#
loop_
_entity_poly.entity_id
_entity_poly.type
_entity_poly.pdbx_seq_one_letter_code
_entity_poly.pdbx_strand_id
1 'polypeptide(L)'
;LPIVAPIGLDDDFKTYNINADDAACAIAKAVGAEKLAFLTDIEGLYRDINDKSSFISRLSATQAEELINSGLIGGGMLPKLGNCTSAIRNGVNRVHILDGRIPHCLLLEIFTQGGIGTAIVKDGDMAENGWKMQ
;
A
#
# COMPACT_ATOMS: atom_id res chain seq x y z
N LEU A 1 10.22 4.51 18.38
CA LEU A 1 9.48 3.83 17.29
C LEU A 1 8.40 2.94 17.92
N PRO A 2 7.11 3.28 17.80
CA PRO A 2 6.03 2.41 18.26
C PRO A 2 5.97 1.11 17.42
N ILE A 3 5.76 -0.01 18.09
CA ILE A 3 5.50 -1.31 17.46
C ILE A 3 4.14 -1.79 17.96
N VAL A 4 3.20 -2.04 17.05
CA VAL A 4 1.81 -2.39 17.37
C VAL A 4 1.51 -3.79 16.85
N ALA A 5 1.10 -4.69 17.74
CA ALA A 5 0.58 -5.99 17.35
C ALA A 5 -0.88 -5.85 16.86
N PRO A 6 -1.30 -6.61 15.82
CA PRO A 6 -2.67 -6.56 15.32
C PRO A 6 -3.62 -7.38 16.22
N ILE A 7 -3.66 -7.03 17.49
CA ILE A 7 -4.51 -7.67 18.51
C ILE A 7 -5.37 -6.59 19.16
N GLY A 8 -6.68 -6.76 19.11
CA GLY A 8 -7.65 -5.89 19.78
C GLY A 8 -8.12 -6.49 21.11
N LEU A 9 -8.58 -5.61 21.98
CA LEU A 9 -9.31 -5.98 23.21
C LEU A 9 -10.67 -5.32 23.16
N ASP A 10 -11.71 -6.01 23.63
CA ASP A 10 -12.99 -5.40 23.95
C ASP A 10 -13.04 -4.92 25.42
N ASP A 11 -14.18 -4.35 25.82
CA ASP A 11 -14.39 -3.84 27.17
C ASP A 11 -14.38 -4.94 28.25
N ASP A 12 -14.59 -6.20 27.87
CA ASP A 12 -14.51 -7.39 28.74
C ASP A 12 -13.10 -8.03 28.75
N PHE A 13 -12.09 -7.34 28.16
CA PHE A 13 -10.71 -7.80 28.01
C PHE A 13 -10.56 -9.09 27.18
N LYS A 14 -11.53 -9.41 26.34
CA LYS A 14 -11.42 -10.49 25.39
C LYS A 14 -10.56 -10.08 24.21
N THR A 15 -9.61 -10.93 23.84
CA THR A 15 -8.67 -10.68 22.73
C THR A 15 -9.25 -11.07 21.39
N TYR A 16 -8.96 -10.26 20.36
CA TYR A 16 -9.32 -10.50 18.97
C TYR A 16 -8.09 -10.41 18.09
N ASN A 17 -7.94 -11.36 17.18
CA ASN A 17 -6.95 -11.26 16.11
C ASN A 17 -7.51 -10.37 15.01
N ILE A 18 -6.80 -9.29 14.68
CA ILE A 18 -7.17 -8.33 13.65
C ILE A 18 -6.27 -8.58 12.44
N ASN A 19 -6.82 -8.44 11.22
CA ASN A 19 -5.99 -8.45 10.03
C ASN A 19 -4.96 -7.31 10.09
N ALA A 20 -3.68 -7.63 9.88
CA ALA A 20 -2.60 -6.65 10.03
C ALA A 20 -2.68 -5.49 9.03
N ASP A 21 -3.13 -5.74 7.79
CA ASP A 21 -3.32 -4.71 6.77
C ASP A 21 -4.46 -3.75 7.17
N ASP A 22 -5.55 -4.29 7.71
CA ASP A 22 -6.69 -3.48 8.20
C ASP A 22 -6.26 -2.62 9.39
N ALA A 23 -5.52 -3.21 10.35
CA ALA A 23 -5.00 -2.47 11.50
C ALA A 23 -4.04 -1.35 11.06
N ALA A 24 -3.12 -1.63 10.14
CA ALA A 24 -2.19 -0.64 9.60
C ALA A 24 -2.92 0.52 8.91
N CYS A 25 -3.95 0.21 8.10
CA CYS A 25 -4.79 1.23 7.46
C CYS A 25 -5.53 2.09 8.48
N ALA A 26 -6.13 1.48 9.49
CA ALA A 26 -6.86 2.20 10.53
C ALA A 26 -5.93 3.15 11.31
N ILE A 27 -4.74 2.67 11.69
CA ILE A 27 -3.73 3.48 12.37
C ILE A 27 -3.26 4.62 11.46
N ALA A 28 -2.90 4.34 10.20
CA ALA A 28 -2.43 5.35 9.27
C ALA A 28 -3.45 6.48 9.07
N LYS A 29 -4.74 6.13 8.96
CA LYS A 29 -5.85 7.11 8.90
C LYS A 29 -5.94 7.93 10.19
N ALA A 30 -5.90 7.28 11.35
CA ALA A 30 -6.07 7.92 12.65
C ALA A 30 -4.96 8.93 12.98
N VAL A 31 -3.71 8.63 12.58
CA VAL A 31 -2.56 9.51 12.80
C VAL A 31 -2.34 10.52 11.66
N GLY A 32 -3.16 10.48 10.61
CA GLY A 32 -2.98 11.33 9.43
C GLY A 32 -1.64 11.08 8.72
N ALA A 33 -1.27 9.80 8.56
CA ALA A 33 0.02 9.43 8.00
C ALA A 33 0.21 9.98 6.58
N GLU A 34 1.37 10.54 6.31
CA GLU A 34 1.74 10.96 4.95
C GLU A 34 1.93 9.75 4.02
N LYS A 35 2.56 8.72 4.53
CA LYS A 35 2.87 7.49 3.78
C LYS A 35 2.51 6.25 4.61
N LEU A 36 1.99 5.23 3.94
CA LEU A 36 1.80 3.88 4.47
C LEU A 36 2.57 2.92 3.57
N ALA A 37 3.39 2.04 4.14
CA ALA A 37 4.12 1.02 3.39
C ALA A 37 3.73 -0.38 3.85
N PHE A 38 3.25 -1.20 2.93
CA PHE A 38 3.04 -2.63 3.12
C PHE A 38 4.29 -3.40 2.67
N LEU A 39 4.91 -4.11 3.59
CA LEU A 39 5.98 -5.05 3.29
C LEU A 39 5.35 -6.43 3.09
N THR A 40 5.45 -6.96 1.87
CA THR A 40 4.78 -8.19 1.44
C THR A 40 5.80 -9.19 0.89
N ASP A 41 5.32 -10.31 0.41
CA ASP A 41 6.11 -11.33 -0.29
C ASP A 41 5.99 -11.22 -1.83
N ILE A 42 5.49 -10.09 -2.34
CA ILE A 42 5.37 -9.80 -3.77
C ILE A 42 6.10 -8.51 -4.14
N GLU A 43 6.61 -8.45 -5.37
CA GLU A 43 7.35 -7.30 -5.88
C GLU A 43 6.49 -6.02 -6.01
N GLY A 44 5.18 -6.18 -6.24
CA GLY A 44 4.21 -5.11 -6.46
C GLY A 44 3.06 -5.57 -7.35
N LEU A 45 2.43 -4.65 -8.07
CA LEU A 45 1.31 -4.92 -8.97
C LEU A 45 1.79 -5.14 -10.41
N TYR A 46 1.13 -6.07 -11.09
CA TYR A 46 1.28 -6.33 -12.52
C TYR A 46 -0.08 -6.28 -13.18
N ARG A 47 -0.17 -5.82 -14.43
CA ARG A 47 -1.40 -5.95 -15.22
C ARG A 47 -1.66 -7.41 -15.60
N ASP A 48 -0.60 -8.13 -15.93
CA ASP A 48 -0.60 -9.58 -16.12
C ASP A 48 0.53 -10.18 -15.26
N ILE A 49 0.19 -11.04 -14.32
CA ILE A 49 1.15 -11.66 -13.40
C ILE A 49 2.20 -12.52 -14.12
N ASN A 50 1.90 -12.98 -15.33
CA ASN A 50 2.82 -13.77 -16.14
C ASN A 50 3.76 -12.91 -17.01
N ASP A 51 3.50 -11.61 -17.12
CA ASP A 51 4.31 -10.66 -17.88
C ASP A 51 4.98 -9.64 -16.96
N LYS A 52 6.27 -9.86 -16.70
CA LYS A 52 7.06 -8.95 -15.86
C LYS A 52 7.20 -7.53 -16.45
N SER A 53 7.04 -7.37 -17.77
CA SER A 53 7.05 -6.05 -18.40
C SER A 53 5.80 -5.23 -18.10
N SER A 54 4.75 -5.87 -17.60
CA SER A 54 3.48 -5.24 -17.21
C SER A 54 3.47 -4.66 -15.79
N PHE A 55 4.65 -4.57 -15.14
CA PHE A 55 4.79 -4.03 -13.79
C PHE A 55 4.26 -2.59 -13.69
N ILE A 56 3.49 -2.33 -12.65
CA ILE A 56 2.89 -1.03 -12.38
C ILE A 56 3.65 -0.38 -11.22
N SER A 57 4.54 0.55 -11.52
CA SER A 57 5.29 1.28 -10.50
C SER A 57 4.45 2.33 -9.78
N ARG A 58 3.43 2.88 -10.45
CA ARG A 58 2.55 3.92 -9.89
C ARG A 58 1.16 3.86 -10.51
N LEU A 59 0.13 4.08 -9.67
CA LEU A 59 -1.25 4.25 -10.12
C LEU A 59 -2.01 5.18 -9.17
N SER A 60 -3.05 5.84 -9.69
CA SER A 60 -3.96 6.62 -8.85
C SER A 60 -4.96 5.73 -8.12
N ALA A 61 -5.63 6.29 -7.10
CA ALA A 61 -6.69 5.58 -6.40
C ALA A 61 -7.82 5.15 -7.35
N THR A 62 -8.21 6.01 -8.30
CA THR A 62 -9.22 5.68 -9.32
C THR A 62 -8.75 4.53 -10.23
N GLN A 63 -7.50 4.56 -10.71
CA GLN A 63 -6.96 3.46 -11.51
C GLN A 63 -6.89 2.14 -10.73
N ALA A 64 -6.57 2.21 -9.43
CA ALA A 64 -6.59 1.03 -8.57
C ALA A 64 -8.00 0.45 -8.40
N GLU A 65 -9.01 1.29 -8.24
CA GLU A 65 -10.43 0.90 -8.19
C GLU A 65 -10.89 0.27 -9.52
N GLU A 66 -10.49 0.84 -10.65
CA GLU A 66 -10.76 0.27 -11.98
C GLU A 66 -10.13 -1.12 -12.15
N LEU A 67 -8.90 -1.30 -11.68
CA LEU A 67 -8.21 -2.59 -11.67
C LEU A 67 -8.92 -3.62 -10.80
N ILE A 68 -9.42 -3.24 -9.63
CA ILE A 68 -10.24 -4.09 -8.76
C ILE A 68 -11.52 -4.53 -9.51
N ASN A 69 -12.21 -3.58 -10.13
CA ASN A 69 -13.48 -3.82 -10.82
C ASN A 69 -13.32 -4.63 -12.13
N SER A 70 -12.15 -4.60 -12.75
CA SER A 70 -11.89 -5.33 -13.99
C SER A 70 -11.80 -6.85 -13.80
N GLY A 71 -11.62 -7.32 -12.55
CA GLY A 71 -11.42 -8.73 -12.24
C GLY A 71 -10.05 -9.31 -12.67
N LEU A 72 -9.13 -8.45 -13.13
CA LEU A 72 -7.77 -8.86 -13.52
C LEU A 72 -6.89 -9.20 -12.32
N ILE A 73 -7.21 -8.62 -11.16
CA ILE A 73 -6.49 -8.87 -9.91
C ILE A 73 -7.28 -9.85 -9.06
N GLY A 74 -6.64 -10.93 -8.63
CA GLY A 74 -7.25 -11.95 -7.79
C GLY A 74 -6.49 -12.24 -6.51
N GLY A 75 -7.01 -13.23 -5.76
CA GLY A 75 -6.37 -13.75 -4.55
C GLY A 75 -6.20 -12.70 -3.45
N GLY A 76 -5.11 -12.83 -2.69
CA GLY A 76 -4.80 -11.95 -1.55
C GLY A 76 -4.48 -10.49 -1.92
N MET A 77 -4.24 -10.20 -3.22
CA MET A 77 -3.97 -8.83 -3.66
C MET A 77 -5.22 -7.97 -3.72
N LEU A 78 -6.39 -8.55 -4.02
CA LEU A 78 -7.64 -7.82 -4.12
C LEU A 78 -8.01 -7.08 -2.83
N PRO A 79 -8.08 -7.73 -1.64
CA PRO A 79 -8.36 -7.02 -0.39
C PRO A 79 -7.24 -6.02 -0.03
N LYS A 80 -5.98 -6.34 -0.32
CA LYS A 80 -4.86 -5.43 -0.06
C LYS A 80 -4.97 -4.15 -0.88
N LEU A 81 -5.28 -4.25 -2.17
CA LEU A 81 -5.47 -3.08 -3.03
C LEU A 81 -6.70 -2.26 -2.59
N GLY A 82 -7.77 -2.92 -2.14
CA GLY A 82 -8.94 -2.27 -1.53
C GLY A 82 -8.57 -1.48 -0.27
N ASN A 83 -7.72 -2.03 0.59
CA ASN A 83 -7.21 -1.33 1.76
C ASN A 83 -6.34 -0.12 1.38
N CYS A 84 -5.50 -0.24 0.35
CA CYS A 84 -4.68 0.86 -0.15
C CYS A 84 -5.56 2.02 -0.66
N THR A 85 -6.55 1.74 -1.51
CA THR A 85 -7.46 2.77 -2.05
C THR A 85 -8.26 3.42 -0.93
N SER A 86 -8.77 2.63 0.02
CA SER A 86 -9.48 3.15 1.19
C SER A 86 -8.58 4.06 2.04
N ALA A 87 -7.30 3.73 2.25
CA ALA A 87 -6.38 4.60 2.99
C ALA A 87 -6.18 5.95 2.28
N ILE A 88 -5.95 5.95 0.95
CA ILE A 88 -5.83 7.17 0.14
C ILE A 88 -7.11 8.02 0.22
N ARG A 89 -8.29 7.41 0.03
CA ARG A 89 -9.58 8.12 0.11
C ARG A 89 -9.85 8.73 1.48
N ASN A 90 -9.24 8.18 2.53
CA ASN A 90 -9.36 8.68 3.91
C ASN A 90 -8.18 9.55 4.37
N GLY A 91 -7.39 10.10 3.44
CA GLY A 91 -6.43 11.17 3.74
C GLY A 91 -4.96 10.80 3.73
N VAL A 92 -4.59 9.52 3.70
CA VAL A 92 -3.20 9.12 3.48
C VAL A 92 -2.76 9.59 2.10
N ASN A 93 -1.58 10.22 1.98
CA ASN A 93 -1.17 10.79 0.70
C ASN A 93 -0.65 9.73 -0.27
N ARG A 94 0.09 8.74 0.23
CA ARG A 94 0.68 7.67 -0.60
C ARG A 94 0.66 6.35 0.16
N VAL A 95 0.39 5.27 -0.57
CA VAL A 95 0.51 3.90 -0.06
C VAL A 95 1.46 3.13 -0.96
N HIS A 96 2.42 2.45 -0.37
CA HIS A 96 3.44 1.67 -1.09
C HIS A 96 3.25 0.18 -0.81
N ILE A 97 3.35 -0.64 -1.85
CA ILE A 97 3.39 -2.12 -1.76
C ILE A 97 4.79 -2.54 -2.17
N LEU A 98 5.53 -3.16 -1.26
CA LEU A 98 6.94 -3.48 -1.43
C LEU A 98 7.22 -4.94 -1.12
N ASP A 99 8.18 -5.54 -1.82
CA ASP A 99 8.74 -6.83 -1.44
C ASP A 99 9.63 -6.68 -0.20
N GLY A 100 9.11 -7.10 0.96
CA GLY A 100 9.80 -7.04 2.24
C GLY A 100 11.00 -7.99 2.35
N ARG A 101 11.18 -8.91 1.40
CA ARG A 101 12.33 -9.83 1.33
C ARG A 101 13.57 -9.16 0.76
N ILE A 102 13.40 -8.03 0.07
CA ILE A 102 14.52 -7.24 -0.47
C ILE A 102 15.19 -6.48 0.68
N PRO A 103 16.50 -6.68 0.94
CA PRO A 103 17.21 -5.93 1.95
C PRO A 103 17.12 -4.42 1.71
N HIS A 104 16.78 -3.66 2.76
CA HIS A 104 16.63 -2.20 2.71
C HIS A 104 15.54 -1.69 1.78
N CYS A 105 14.51 -2.49 1.50
CA CYS A 105 13.42 -2.15 0.57
C CYS A 105 12.80 -0.77 0.83
N LEU A 106 12.58 -0.39 2.10
CA LEU A 106 12.05 0.94 2.46
C LEU A 106 13.00 2.07 2.03
N LEU A 107 14.31 1.90 2.21
CA LEU A 107 15.29 2.91 1.81
C LEU A 107 15.35 3.02 0.28
N LEU A 108 15.32 1.90 -0.42
CA LEU A 108 15.31 1.87 -1.88
C LEU A 108 14.04 2.54 -2.42
N GLU A 109 12.88 2.26 -1.85
CA GLU A 109 11.62 2.89 -2.28
C GLU A 109 11.59 4.39 -2.01
N ILE A 110 12.04 4.83 -0.83
CA ILE A 110 11.89 6.23 -0.39
C ILE A 110 12.98 7.13 -0.96
N PHE A 111 14.20 6.63 -1.13
CA PHE A 111 15.37 7.47 -1.47
C PHE A 111 15.88 7.27 -2.91
N THR A 112 15.29 6.41 -3.73
CA THR A 112 15.65 6.27 -5.15
C THR A 112 14.56 6.85 -6.06
N GLN A 113 14.96 7.36 -7.23
CA GLN A 113 14.02 8.01 -8.17
C GLN A 113 13.00 7.04 -8.77
N GLY A 114 13.37 5.76 -8.92
CA GLY A 114 12.50 4.75 -9.54
C GLY A 114 11.63 3.98 -8.56
N GLY A 115 11.98 4.00 -7.26
CA GLY A 115 11.40 3.06 -6.29
C GLY A 115 11.67 1.59 -6.67
N ILE A 116 11.11 0.66 -5.93
CA ILE A 116 11.22 -0.78 -6.21
C ILE A 116 9.88 -1.51 -6.18
N GLY A 117 8.82 -0.82 -5.78
CA GLY A 117 7.49 -1.37 -5.60
C GLY A 117 6.41 -0.63 -6.38
N THR A 118 5.18 -0.79 -5.93
CA THR A 118 4.02 -0.08 -6.47
C THR A 118 3.56 1.00 -5.51
N ALA A 119 3.46 2.23 -5.98
CA ALA A 119 2.90 3.36 -5.24
C ALA A 119 1.47 3.67 -5.68
N ILE A 120 0.52 3.70 -4.74
CA ILE A 120 -0.83 4.20 -4.96
C ILE A 120 -0.88 5.64 -4.41
N VAL A 121 -1.36 6.58 -5.23
CA VAL A 121 -1.37 8.01 -4.93
C VAL A 121 -2.77 8.61 -5.11
N LYS A 122 -2.96 9.84 -4.65
CA LYS A 122 -4.17 10.61 -4.95
C LYS A 122 -4.29 10.87 -6.45
N ASP A 123 -5.51 11.02 -6.96
CA ASP A 123 -5.76 11.18 -8.39
C ASP A 123 -5.05 12.42 -8.99
N GLY A 124 -4.88 13.49 -8.21
CA GLY A 124 -4.16 14.70 -8.65
C GLY A 124 -2.64 14.60 -8.68
N ASP A 125 -2.07 13.58 -8.00
CA ASP A 125 -0.61 13.46 -7.82
C ASP A 125 0.09 12.60 -8.89
N MET A 126 -0.64 12.19 -9.93
CA MET A 126 -0.08 11.36 -11.01
C MET A 126 0.93 12.10 -11.89
N ALA A 127 0.86 13.45 -11.95
CA ALA A 127 1.68 14.28 -12.83
C ALA A 127 3.09 14.61 -12.27
N GLU A 128 3.36 14.34 -11.00
CA GLU A 128 4.69 14.59 -10.43
C GLU A 128 5.68 13.50 -10.81
N ASN A 129 6.35 13.70 -11.97
CA ASN A 129 7.58 13.02 -12.32
C ASN A 129 8.70 13.51 -11.39
N GLY A 130 9.08 12.70 -10.42
CA GLY A 130 10.27 12.93 -9.61
C GLY A 130 9.99 13.25 -8.15
N TRP A 131 10.65 12.50 -7.29
CA TRP A 131 10.81 12.81 -5.88
C TRP A 131 11.50 14.16 -5.74
N LYS A 132 10.77 15.21 -5.38
CA LYS A 132 11.39 16.40 -4.80
C LYS A 132 11.48 16.15 -3.32
N MET A 133 12.71 15.95 -2.82
CA MET A 133 12.98 16.12 -1.39
C MET A 133 12.69 17.58 -1.04
N GLN A 134 11.71 17.78 -0.21
CA GLN A 134 11.55 19.01 0.58
C GLN A 134 12.01 18.73 2.00
#